data_42ae510969ab99b87128ba46e77539d1
#
_entry.id   42ae510969ab99b87128ba46e77539d1
#
_cell.length_a   1.000
_cell.length_b   1.000
_cell.length_c   1.000
_cell.angle_alpha   90.00
_cell.angle_beta   90.00
_cell.angle_gamma   90.00
#
_symmetry.space_group_name_H-M   'P 1'
#
loop_
_entity.id
_entity.type
_entity.pdbx_description
1 polymer ?
#
loop_
_entity_poly.entity_id
_entity_poly.type
_entity_poly.pdbx_seq_one_letter_code
_entity_poly.pdbx_strand_id
1 'polypeptide(L)'
;EESIPKTAFRTENGFYEWLVMPFGLTNAPAYFVDLMNRVFRDVLNKFVLVFIDDILVFSKDKKEHETHLAYVLETLRNHQLKAKFSKCHFWRDEVRFLGHIVSENGISVDPAKIAVINVSSILFVVLFKQSYLFLI
;
A
#
# COMPACT_ATOMS: atom_id res chain seq x y z
N GLU A 1 -3.12 -0.05 -25.13
CA GLU A 1 -2.91 -0.83 -26.39
C GLU A 1 -1.53 -0.57 -27.00
N GLU A 2 -1.05 0.68 -27.11
CA GLU A 2 0.29 1.01 -27.64
C GLU A 2 1.49 0.35 -26.91
N SER A 3 1.31 -0.09 -25.69
CA SER A 3 2.38 -0.66 -24.87
C SER A 3 2.42 -2.20 -24.88
N ILE A 4 1.40 -2.87 -25.43
CA ILE A 4 1.33 -4.33 -25.49
C ILE A 4 2.55 -4.93 -26.24
N PRO A 5 2.94 -4.43 -27.42
CA PRO A 5 4.09 -4.99 -28.14
C PRO A 5 5.43 -4.88 -27.39
N LYS A 6 5.53 -3.91 -26.45
CA LYS A 6 6.74 -3.74 -25.61
C LYS A 6 6.89 -4.85 -24.57
N THR A 7 5.85 -5.66 -24.36
CA THR A 7 5.82 -6.77 -23.42
C THR A 7 6.10 -8.12 -24.09
N ALA A 8 6.44 -8.11 -25.38
CA ALA A 8 6.67 -9.31 -26.17
C ALA A 8 7.79 -10.17 -25.60
N PHE A 9 7.55 -11.46 -25.53
CA PHE A 9 8.53 -12.46 -25.13
C PHE A 9 8.45 -13.70 -26.00
N ARG A 10 9.56 -14.42 -26.09
CA ARG A 10 9.66 -15.66 -26.89
C ARG A 10 9.68 -16.88 -25.99
N THR A 11 8.95 -17.91 -26.41
CA THR A 11 8.99 -19.27 -25.85
C THR A 11 9.34 -20.27 -26.97
N GLU A 12 9.49 -21.53 -26.62
CA GLU A 12 9.64 -22.62 -27.61
C GLU A 12 8.45 -22.73 -28.55
N ASN A 13 7.26 -22.32 -28.07
CA ASN A 13 6.00 -22.42 -28.81
C ASN A 13 5.63 -21.16 -29.61
N GLY A 14 6.46 -20.12 -29.59
CA GLY A 14 6.23 -18.89 -30.34
C GLY A 14 6.46 -17.59 -29.57
N PHE A 15 5.93 -16.51 -30.13
CA PHE A 15 5.99 -15.17 -29.54
C PHE A 15 4.65 -14.86 -28.90
N TYR A 16 4.72 -14.24 -27.73
CA TYR A 16 3.55 -13.86 -26.93
C TYR A 16 3.71 -12.44 -26.42
N GLU A 17 2.59 -11.80 -26.11
CA GLU A 17 2.52 -10.46 -25.52
C GLU A 17 1.58 -10.49 -24.32
N TRP A 18 1.84 -9.63 -23.33
CA TRP A 18 0.97 -9.48 -22.18
C TRP A 18 -0.16 -8.49 -22.48
N LEU A 19 -1.41 -8.91 -22.29
CA LEU A 19 -2.57 -8.03 -22.34
C LEU A 19 -2.76 -7.21 -21.06
N VAL A 20 -2.06 -7.57 -20.00
CA VAL A 20 -2.02 -6.88 -18.71
C VAL A 20 -0.58 -6.46 -18.41
N MET A 21 -0.40 -5.48 -17.56
CA MET A 21 0.92 -5.03 -17.15
C MET A 21 1.62 -6.09 -16.30
N PRO A 22 2.67 -6.78 -16.79
CA PRO A 22 3.37 -7.79 -16.02
C PRO A 22 4.31 -7.16 -14.99
N PHE A 23 4.63 -7.93 -13.94
CA PHE A 23 5.72 -7.58 -13.04
C PHE A 23 7.05 -7.47 -13.79
N GLY A 24 7.90 -6.55 -13.36
CA GLY A 24 9.23 -6.35 -13.95
C GLY A 24 9.31 -5.22 -14.99
N LEU A 25 8.20 -4.66 -15.43
CA LEU A 25 8.23 -3.42 -16.21
C LEU A 25 8.67 -2.25 -15.31
N THR A 26 9.62 -1.47 -15.79
CA THR A 26 10.23 -0.34 -15.03
C THR A 26 9.19 0.66 -14.49
N ASN A 27 8.13 0.92 -15.26
CA ASN A 27 7.11 1.90 -14.93
C ASN A 27 5.89 1.30 -14.19
N ALA A 28 5.85 -0.01 -13.96
CA ALA A 28 4.71 -0.66 -13.34
C ALA A 28 4.38 -0.12 -11.94
N PRO A 29 5.36 0.08 -11.03
CA PRO A 29 5.09 0.65 -9.71
C PRO A 29 4.51 2.07 -9.79
N ALA A 30 5.07 2.91 -10.65
CA ALA A 30 4.59 4.30 -10.82
C ALA A 30 3.16 4.34 -11.36
N TYR A 31 2.82 3.48 -12.32
CA TYR A 31 1.46 3.37 -12.85
C TYR A 31 0.47 2.90 -11.77
N PHE A 32 0.88 1.93 -10.95
CA PHE A 32 0.03 1.44 -9.86
C PHE A 32 -0.24 2.51 -8.81
N VAL A 33 0.80 3.25 -8.39
CA VAL A 33 0.65 4.37 -7.45
C VAL A 33 -0.28 5.45 -8.01
N ASP A 34 -0.12 5.81 -9.30
CA ASP A 34 -1.02 6.78 -9.95
C ASP A 34 -2.46 6.30 -10.01
N LEU A 35 -2.68 5.01 -10.33
CA LEU A 35 -4.01 4.39 -10.31
C LEU A 35 -4.62 4.46 -8.90
N MET A 36 -3.89 4.06 -7.86
CA MET A 36 -4.37 4.10 -6.49
C MET A 36 -4.66 5.53 -6.01
N ASN A 37 -3.82 6.49 -6.37
CA ASN A 37 -4.04 7.90 -6.07
C ASN A 37 -5.30 8.44 -6.72
N ARG A 38 -5.66 7.98 -7.91
CA ARG A 38 -6.93 8.33 -8.56
C ARG A 38 -8.13 7.66 -7.89
N VAL A 39 -8.00 6.36 -7.59
CA VAL A 39 -9.06 5.55 -6.97
C VAL A 39 -9.43 6.09 -5.58
N PHE A 40 -8.45 6.51 -4.79
CA PHE A 40 -8.63 7.00 -3.42
C PHE A 40 -8.52 8.51 -3.26
N ARG A 41 -8.56 9.28 -4.36
CA ARG A 41 -8.33 10.74 -4.39
C ARG A 41 -9.03 11.49 -3.26
N ASP A 42 -10.29 11.17 -2.99
CA ASP A 42 -11.14 11.91 -2.05
C ASP A 42 -10.79 11.64 -0.58
N VAL A 43 -10.09 10.55 -0.31
CA VAL A 43 -9.79 10.06 1.04
C VAL A 43 -8.30 9.94 1.34
N LEU A 44 -7.44 10.19 0.35
CA LEU A 44 -5.99 10.23 0.51
C LEU A 44 -5.60 11.25 1.58
N ASN A 45 -4.69 10.86 2.45
CA ASN A 45 -4.18 11.66 3.58
C ASN A 45 -5.25 12.08 4.60
N LYS A 46 -6.49 11.62 4.46
CA LYS A 46 -7.55 11.79 5.46
C LYS A 46 -7.65 10.57 6.36
N PHE A 47 -7.79 9.40 5.75
CA PHE A 47 -7.80 8.11 6.44
C PHE A 47 -7.22 6.96 5.59
N VAL A 48 -6.67 7.27 4.40
CA VAL A 48 -6.00 6.32 3.51
C VAL A 48 -4.63 6.86 3.13
N LEU A 49 -3.60 6.04 3.26
CA LEU A 49 -2.28 6.26 2.67
C LEU A 49 -2.00 5.13 1.68
N VAL A 50 -1.42 5.49 0.54
CA VAL A 50 -1.01 4.54 -0.50
C VAL A 50 0.49 4.68 -0.73
N PHE A 51 1.17 3.55 -0.76
CA PHE A 51 2.57 3.51 -1.15
C PHE A 51 2.89 2.21 -1.89
N ILE A 52 3.28 2.34 -3.15
CA ILE A 52 3.54 1.21 -4.05
C ILE A 52 2.36 0.23 -3.98
N ASP A 53 2.53 -0.95 -3.39
CA ASP A 53 1.54 -2.03 -3.30
C ASP A 53 0.73 -2.01 -1.99
N ASP A 54 1.10 -1.15 -1.03
CA ASP A 54 0.50 -1.13 0.30
C ASP A 54 -0.52 0.00 0.44
N ILE A 55 -1.68 -0.32 1.03
CA ILE A 55 -2.74 0.63 1.38
C ILE A 55 -2.94 0.59 2.89
N LEU A 56 -2.66 1.68 3.56
CA LEU A 56 -2.89 1.84 5.00
C LEU A 56 -4.18 2.63 5.24
N VAL A 57 -5.10 2.04 5.99
CA VAL A 57 -6.33 2.69 6.48
C VAL A 57 -6.17 2.97 7.97
N PHE A 58 -6.47 4.19 8.39
CA PHE A 58 -6.31 4.62 9.77
C PHE A 58 -7.52 5.42 10.27
N SER A 59 -7.79 5.37 11.57
CA SER A 59 -8.96 5.98 12.18
C SER A 59 -8.72 6.27 13.67
N LYS A 60 -9.50 7.16 14.24
CA LYS A 60 -9.38 7.55 15.65
C LYS A 60 -10.01 6.54 16.61
N ASP A 61 -11.08 5.87 16.17
CA ASP A 61 -11.80 4.90 16.96
C ASP A 61 -12.32 3.74 16.08
N LYS A 62 -12.80 2.71 16.76
CA LYS A 62 -13.27 1.48 16.10
C LYS A 62 -14.46 1.71 15.16
N LYS A 63 -15.42 2.55 15.57
CA LYS A 63 -16.63 2.81 14.79
C LYS A 63 -16.31 3.58 13.51
N GLU A 64 -15.44 4.58 13.61
CA GLU A 64 -14.94 5.32 12.45
C GLU A 64 -14.15 4.39 11.53
N HIS A 65 -13.33 3.47 12.10
CA HIS A 65 -12.55 2.50 11.34
C HIS A 65 -13.42 1.52 10.55
N GLU A 66 -14.52 1.03 11.11
CA GLU A 66 -15.50 0.21 10.40
C GLU A 66 -16.04 0.91 9.15
N THR A 67 -16.36 2.20 9.28
CA THR A 67 -16.85 3.02 8.18
C THR A 67 -15.77 3.25 7.10
N HIS A 68 -14.57 3.60 7.51
CA HIS A 68 -13.44 3.82 6.60
C HIS A 68 -13.06 2.55 5.86
N LEU A 69 -13.01 1.43 6.56
CA LEU A 69 -12.70 0.14 5.97
C LEU A 69 -13.77 -0.30 4.97
N ALA A 70 -15.06 -0.16 5.31
CA ALA A 70 -16.16 -0.46 4.40
C ALA A 70 -16.04 0.37 3.12
N TYR A 71 -15.78 1.68 3.24
CA TYR A 71 -15.55 2.57 2.09
C TYR A 71 -14.41 2.10 1.21
N VAL A 72 -13.26 1.76 1.80
CA VAL A 72 -12.08 1.30 1.05
C VAL A 72 -12.36 0.01 0.31
N LEU A 73 -12.98 -0.98 0.99
CA LEU A 73 -13.30 -2.27 0.36
C LEU A 73 -14.34 -2.14 -0.76
N GLU A 74 -15.34 -1.27 -0.60
CA GLU A 74 -16.31 -0.97 -1.63
C GLU A 74 -15.67 -0.25 -2.83
N THR A 75 -14.78 0.70 -2.56
CA THR A 75 -14.02 1.41 -3.60
C THR A 75 -13.17 0.45 -4.41
N LEU A 76 -12.42 -0.45 -3.77
CA LEU A 76 -11.65 -1.49 -4.46
C LEU A 76 -12.56 -2.38 -5.32
N ARG A 77 -13.70 -2.80 -4.78
CA ARG A 77 -14.69 -3.63 -5.52
C ARG A 77 -15.23 -2.92 -6.75
N ASN A 78 -15.59 -1.65 -6.63
CA ASN A 78 -16.15 -0.85 -7.74
C ASN A 78 -15.13 -0.65 -8.86
N HIS A 79 -13.84 -0.59 -8.53
CA HIS A 79 -12.74 -0.51 -9.49
C HIS A 79 -12.20 -1.89 -9.91
N GLN A 80 -12.87 -2.99 -9.54
CA GLN A 80 -12.48 -4.38 -9.87
C GLN A 80 -11.07 -4.74 -9.36
N LEU A 81 -10.59 -4.06 -8.34
CA LEU A 81 -9.32 -4.32 -7.67
C LEU A 81 -9.50 -5.41 -6.61
N LYS A 82 -8.49 -6.25 -6.47
CA LYS A 82 -8.52 -7.39 -5.54
C LYS A 82 -7.40 -7.26 -4.52
N ALA A 83 -7.77 -7.29 -3.25
CA ALA A 83 -6.84 -7.44 -2.13
C ALA A 83 -6.63 -8.92 -1.82
N LYS A 84 -5.38 -9.33 -1.58
CA LYS A 84 -5.08 -10.71 -1.14
C LYS A 84 -5.30 -10.81 0.35
N PHE A 85 -6.41 -11.44 0.78
CA PHE A 85 -6.82 -11.53 2.19
C PHE A 85 -5.71 -12.03 3.12
N SER A 86 -4.90 -13.01 2.68
CA SER A 86 -3.79 -13.55 3.48
C SER A 86 -2.64 -12.55 3.72
N LYS A 87 -2.62 -11.43 3.02
CA LYS A 87 -1.67 -10.33 3.22
C LYS A 87 -2.29 -9.13 3.96
N CYS A 88 -3.61 -9.15 4.18
CA CYS A 88 -4.31 -8.07 4.85
C CYS A 88 -4.22 -8.24 6.37
N HIS A 89 -3.96 -7.15 7.08
CA HIS A 89 -3.90 -7.08 8.53
C HIS A 89 -5.03 -6.19 9.01
N PHE A 90 -6.02 -6.78 9.71
CA PHE A 90 -7.20 -6.08 10.20
C PHE A 90 -7.10 -5.81 11.70
N TRP A 91 -7.64 -4.69 12.17
CA TRP A 91 -7.80 -4.36 13.60
C TRP A 91 -6.50 -4.45 14.39
N ARG A 92 -5.45 -3.82 13.86
CA ARG A 92 -4.16 -3.75 14.52
C ARG A 92 -3.97 -2.42 15.21
N ASP A 93 -3.50 -2.46 16.44
CA ASP A 93 -3.10 -1.27 17.20
C ASP A 93 -1.73 -0.76 16.73
N GLU A 94 -0.99 -1.63 16.01
CA GLU A 94 0.32 -1.37 15.46
C GLU A 94 0.50 -2.09 14.13
N VAL A 95 1.05 -1.39 13.13
CA VAL A 95 1.43 -1.99 11.83
C VAL A 95 2.81 -1.51 11.38
N ARG A 96 3.50 -2.37 10.62
CA ARG A 96 4.72 -2.00 9.92
C ARG A 96 4.35 -1.42 8.57
N PHE A 97 4.75 -0.17 8.34
CA PHE A 97 4.50 0.54 7.09
C PHE A 97 5.75 1.34 6.69
N LEU A 98 6.27 1.11 5.49
CA LEU A 98 7.46 1.79 4.94
C LEU A 98 8.72 1.71 5.81
N GLY A 99 8.91 0.61 6.52
CA GLY A 99 10.05 0.45 7.44
C GLY A 99 9.91 1.23 8.75
N HIS A 100 8.69 1.67 9.05
CA HIS A 100 8.31 2.27 10.31
C HIS A 100 7.26 1.43 11.01
N ILE A 101 7.19 1.54 12.32
CA ILE A 101 6.09 1.05 13.13
C ILE A 101 5.14 2.23 13.35
N VAL A 102 3.90 2.08 12.87
CA VAL A 102 2.83 3.06 13.07
C VAL A 102 1.90 2.52 14.15
N SER A 103 1.66 3.28 15.21
CA SER A 103 0.83 2.91 16.35
C SER A 103 0.06 4.12 16.91
N GLU A 104 -0.78 3.90 17.91
CA GLU A 104 -1.44 4.98 18.65
C GLU A 104 -0.45 5.95 19.32
N ASN A 105 0.75 5.48 19.67
CA ASN A 105 1.81 6.28 20.30
C ASN A 105 2.62 7.11 19.29
N GLY A 106 2.31 6.99 18.00
CA GLY A 106 3.00 7.69 16.91
C GLY A 106 3.75 6.75 15.96
N ILE A 107 4.75 7.29 15.29
CA ILE A 107 5.59 6.58 14.32
C ILE A 107 6.98 6.39 14.90
N SER A 108 7.47 5.17 14.89
CA SER A 108 8.84 4.81 15.27
C SER A 108 9.54 4.05 14.13
N VAL A 109 10.86 4.05 14.12
CA VAL A 109 11.64 3.27 13.15
C VAL A 109 11.53 1.77 13.51
N ASP A 110 11.33 0.92 12.51
CA ASP A 110 11.31 -0.54 12.74
C ASP A 110 12.70 -0.99 13.27
N PRO A 111 12.76 -1.60 14.46
CA PRO A 111 14.02 -2.10 15.05
C PRO A 111 14.78 -3.04 14.11
N ALA A 112 14.08 -3.81 13.27
CA ALA A 112 14.71 -4.66 12.27
C ALA A 112 15.53 -3.87 11.23
N LYS A 113 15.15 -2.61 10.96
CA LYS A 113 15.93 -1.71 10.10
C LYS A 113 17.13 -1.12 10.82
N ILE A 114 17.00 -0.82 12.11
CA ILE A 114 18.09 -0.28 12.93
C ILE A 114 19.19 -1.32 13.14
N ALA A 115 18.83 -2.59 13.31
CA ALA A 115 19.80 -3.68 13.48
C ALA A 115 20.75 -3.87 12.28
N VAL A 116 20.33 -3.44 11.10
CA VAL A 116 21.14 -3.48 9.86
C VAL A 116 22.03 -2.24 9.71
N ILE A 117 21.67 -1.13 10.37
CA ILE A 117 22.40 0.15 10.30
C ILE A 117 23.17 0.33 11.63
N ASN A 118 24.31 -0.31 11.75
CA ASN A 118 25.16 -0.15 12.93
C ASN A 118 26.02 1.12 12.89
N VAL A 119 25.59 2.17 12.16
CA VAL A 119 26.27 3.48 12.14
C VAL A 119 25.28 4.63 11.90
N SER A 120 25.28 5.58 12.84
CA SER A 120 24.76 6.94 12.84
C SER A 120 23.25 7.18 12.85
N SER A 121 22.85 7.69 13.99
CA SER A 121 21.55 8.24 14.37
C SER A 121 21.17 9.49 13.61
N ILE A 122 20.00 9.49 12.96
CA ILE A 122 19.20 10.71 12.80
C ILE A 122 17.76 10.33 13.10
N LEU A 123 17.21 10.93 14.16
CA LEU A 123 15.85 10.73 14.64
C LEU A 123 14.94 11.80 14.01
N PHE A 124 13.96 11.36 13.21
CA PHE A 124 12.80 12.20 12.88
C PHE A 124 11.54 11.57 13.50
N VAL A 125 10.91 12.29 14.40
CA VAL A 125 9.64 11.90 15.02
C VAL A 125 8.54 12.80 14.45
N VAL A 126 7.56 12.21 13.80
CA VAL A 126 6.29 12.86 13.45
C VAL A 126 5.20 12.21 14.30
N LEU A 127 4.58 12.96 15.18
CA LEU A 127 3.54 12.48 16.09
C LEU A 127 2.16 12.47 15.40
N PHE A 128 1.61 11.29 15.19
CA PHE A 128 0.20 11.10 14.90
C PHE A 128 -0.45 10.26 16.02
N LYS A 129 -1.48 10.79 16.62
CA LYS A 129 -2.24 10.09 17.66
C LYS A 129 -3.45 9.41 17.00
N GLN A 130 -3.36 8.10 16.78
CA GLN A 130 -4.45 7.32 16.18
C GLN A 130 -4.46 5.87 16.63
N SER A 131 -5.67 5.33 16.84
CA SER A 131 -5.86 4.10 17.61
C SER A 131 -6.15 2.84 16.80
N TYR A 132 -6.45 2.90 15.50
CA TYR A 132 -6.75 1.72 14.68
C TYR A 132 -6.16 1.83 13.27
N LEU A 133 -5.51 0.77 12.83
CA LEU A 133 -4.78 0.70 11.56
C LEU A 133 -5.17 -0.55 10.77
N PHE A 134 -5.18 -0.40 9.46
CA PHE A 134 -5.43 -1.46 8.49
C PHE A 134 -4.46 -1.34 7.32
N LEU A 135 -3.77 -2.43 7.00
CA LEU A 135 -2.83 -2.53 5.89
C LEU A 135 -3.31 -3.58 4.89
N ILE A 136 -3.38 -3.23 3.62
CA ILE A 136 -3.67 -4.12 2.48
C ILE A 136 -2.43 -4.30 1.64
#